data_8d00295a88db01b7792b01314b7d1c39
#
_entry.id   8d00295a88db01b7792b01314b7d1c39
#
_cell.length_a   1.000
_cell.length_b   1.000
_cell.length_c   1.000
_cell.angle_alpha   90.00
_cell.angle_beta   90.00
_cell.angle_gamma   90.00
#
_symmetry.space_group_name_H-M   'P 1'
#
loop_
_entity.id
_entity.type
_entity.pdbx_description
1 polymer ?
#
loop_
_entity_poly.entity_id
_entity_poly.type
_entity_poly.pdbx_seq_one_letter_code
_entity_poly.pdbx_strand_id
1 'polypeptide(L)'
;MLAASLRARCARPNVLRSATVPRIVVSSPVRMPAIRLPSRMYASDSGAQEMAVRDALNSAMEEEMHRDPKVFLMGEEVARYNGAYKVTKGLLDKFGEDRVIDTPITEQGFAGLAVGAAFAGLRPICEFMTFNFAMQAIDQIINSAGKTHYMSAGLVAAPVVFRGPNGAAAGVAAQHSQDYTAWYGQVPGLKVVSPYSSEDARGLLKAAIRD
;
A
#
# COMPACT_ATOMS: atom_id res chain seq x y z
N MET A 1 8.60 -1.66 -36.36
CA MET A 1 7.73 -2.68 -35.77
C MET A 1 6.31 -2.42 -36.22
N LEU A 2 5.78 -3.30 -37.08
CA LEU A 2 4.42 -3.17 -37.61
C LEU A 2 3.43 -3.71 -36.59
N ALA A 3 2.47 -2.88 -36.14
CA ALA A 3 1.33 -3.32 -35.37
C ALA A 3 0.25 -3.86 -36.34
N ALA A 4 0.01 -5.17 -36.30
CA ALA A 4 -1.06 -5.79 -37.05
C ALA A 4 -2.40 -5.65 -36.28
N SER A 5 -3.35 -4.92 -36.84
CA SER A 5 -4.72 -4.81 -36.37
C SER A 5 -5.47 -6.10 -36.65
N LEU A 6 -5.74 -6.90 -35.61
CA LEU A 6 -6.68 -8.03 -35.67
C LEU A 6 -8.11 -7.54 -35.60
N ARG A 7 -8.81 -7.47 -36.76
CA ARG A 7 -10.25 -7.32 -36.80
C ARG A 7 -10.89 -8.67 -36.44
N ALA A 8 -11.42 -8.78 -35.23
CA ALA A 8 -12.28 -9.90 -34.88
C ALA A 8 -13.60 -9.81 -35.65
N ARG A 9 -13.86 -10.79 -36.54
CA ARG A 9 -15.18 -11.00 -37.14
C ARG A 9 -16.09 -11.63 -36.09
N CYS A 10 -17.11 -10.91 -35.66
CA CYS A 10 -18.22 -11.47 -34.89
C CYS A 10 -18.93 -12.56 -35.69
N ALA A 11 -18.69 -13.81 -35.34
CA ALA A 11 -19.51 -14.94 -35.80
C ALA A 11 -20.81 -14.95 -34.98
N ARG A 12 -21.94 -15.11 -35.68
CA ARG A 12 -23.26 -15.22 -35.06
C ARG A 12 -23.31 -16.45 -34.14
N PRO A 13 -23.94 -16.37 -32.97
CA PRO A 13 -24.03 -17.52 -32.10
C PRO A 13 -24.95 -18.59 -32.71
N ASN A 14 -24.40 -19.80 -32.90
CA ASN A 14 -25.20 -20.98 -33.14
C ASN A 14 -26.01 -21.30 -31.89
N VAL A 15 -27.31 -21.49 -32.08
CA VAL A 15 -28.26 -21.93 -31.06
C VAL A 15 -27.77 -23.27 -30.47
N LEU A 16 -27.21 -23.22 -29.28
CA LEU A 16 -26.85 -24.41 -28.52
C LEU A 16 -28.14 -25.12 -28.08
N ARG A 17 -28.32 -26.34 -28.55
CA ARG A 17 -29.34 -27.25 -28.06
C ARG A 17 -29.14 -27.44 -26.55
N SER A 18 -30.23 -27.31 -25.80
CA SER A 18 -30.36 -27.57 -24.37
C SER A 18 -29.77 -28.93 -24.01
N ALA A 19 -28.57 -28.94 -23.46
CA ALA A 19 -28.05 -30.09 -22.77
C ALA A 19 -28.62 -30.06 -21.35
N THR A 20 -29.36 -31.11 -20.99
CA THR A 20 -29.85 -31.32 -19.64
C THR A 20 -28.66 -31.45 -18.69
N VAL A 21 -28.45 -30.43 -17.87
CA VAL A 21 -27.43 -30.45 -16.81
C VAL A 21 -27.89 -31.43 -15.75
N PRO A 22 -27.10 -32.45 -15.37
CA PRO A 22 -27.45 -33.35 -14.30
C PRO A 22 -27.58 -32.56 -12.99
N ARG A 23 -28.72 -32.77 -12.31
CA ARG A 23 -29.00 -32.13 -11.02
C ARG A 23 -28.04 -32.70 -9.99
N ILE A 24 -27.07 -31.90 -9.55
CA ILE A 24 -26.19 -32.25 -8.43
C ILE A 24 -27.07 -32.27 -7.18
N VAL A 25 -27.29 -33.44 -6.62
CA VAL A 25 -27.92 -33.60 -5.31
C VAL A 25 -26.89 -33.16 -4.27
N VAL A 26 -27.04 -31.95 -3.76
CA VAL A 26 -26.24 -31.45 -2.65
C VAL A 26 -26.75 -32.19 -1.42
N SER A 27 -25.94 -33.11 -0.90
CA SER A 27 -26.20 -33.77 0.38
C SER A 27 -26.28 -32.72 1.49
N SER A 28 -27.19 -32.92 2.43
CA SER A 28 -27.45 -32.01 3.56
C SER A 28 -26.17 -31.51 4.22
N PRO A 29 -26.07 -30.22 4.58
CA PRO A 29 -24.87 -29.68 5.20
C PRO A 29 -24.58 -30.43 6.52
N VAL A 30 -23.40 -31.01 6.59
CA VAL A 30 -22.89 -31.58 7.84
C VAL A 30 -22.80 -30.42 8.83
N ARG A 31 -23.62 -30.42 9.87
CA ARG A 31 -23.52 -29.45 10.98
C ARG A 31 -22.20 -29.73 11.70
N MET A 32 -21.20 -28.95 11.40
CA MET A 32 -20.01 -28.89 12.21
C MET A 32 -20.36 -28.31 13.59
N PRO A 33 -19.88 -28.91 14.67
CA PRO A 33 -20.07 -28.35 16.00
C PRO A 33 -19.40 -26.96 16.01
N ALA A 34 -20.13 -25.97 16.50
CA ALA A 34 -19.58 -24.62 16.66
C ALA A 34 -18.36 -24.70 17.60
N ILE A 35 -17.19 -24.51 17.07
CA ILE A 35 -15.98 -24.33 17.87
C ILE A 35 -16.19 -22.99 18.59
N ARG A 36 -16.55 -23.04 19.87
CA ARG A 36 -16.48 -21.86 20.75
C ARG A 36 -14.99 -21.52 20.92
N LEU A 37 -14.51 -20.61 20.11
CA LEU A 37 -13.26 -19.94 20.43
C LEU A 37 -13.48 -19.24 21.80
N PRO A 38 -12.55 -19.42 22.77
CA PRO A 38 -12.64 -18.65 23.99
C PRO A 38 -12.68 -17.17 23.57
N SER A 39 -13.74 -16.45 23.98
CA SER A 39 -13.74 -15.01 23.89
C SER A 39 -12.54 -14.53 24.71
N ARG A 40 -11.47 -14.11 24.04
CA ARG A 40 -10.47 -13.29 24.71
C ARG A 40 -11.24 -12.09 25.21
N MET A 41 -11.53 -12.05 26.49
CA MET A 41 -11.87 -10.81 27.15
C MET A 41 -10.63 -9.92 26.94
N TYR A 42 -10.70 -9.01 25.98
CA TYR A 42 -9.81 -7.87 25.97
C TYR A 42 -10.06 -7.20 27.31
N ALA A 43 -9.08 -7.26 28.20
CA ALA A 43 -9.10 -6.44 29.39
C ALA A 43 -9.39 -5.03 28.92
N SER A 44 -10.40 -4.38 29.48
CA SER A 44 -10.62 -2.96 29.27
C SER A 44 -9.40 -2.25 29.81
N ASP A 45 -8.43 -2.01 28.94
CA ASP A 45 -7.24 -1.26 29.29
C ASP A 45 -7.75 0.17 29.50
N SER A 46 -7.74 0.62 30.76
CA SER A 46 -8.23 1.94 31.16
C SER A 46 -7.42 3.10 30.55
N GLY A 47 -6.49 2.78 29.63
CA GLY A 47 -5.67 3.68 28.84
C GLY A 47 -5.83 3.53 27.33
N ALA A 48 -6.70 2.63 26.83
CA ALA A 48 -6.89 2.46 25.38
C ALA A 48 -7.61 3.69 24.81
N GLN A 49 -7.00 4.32 23.82
CA GLN A 49 -7.59 5.44 23.09
C GLN A 49 -8.20 4.93 21.77
N GLU A 50 -9.49 5.16 21.56
CA GLU A 50 -10.09 4.93 20.24
C GLU A 50 -9.55 5.95 19.23
N MET A 51 -9.08 5.45 18.08
CA MET A 51 -8.49 6.29 17.04
C MET A 51 -8.85 5.74 15.66
N ALA A 52 -9.19 6.63 14.72
CA ALA A 52 -9.34 6.23 13.34
C ALA A 52 -7.98 5.80 12.75
N VAL A 53 -7.98 4.84 11.82
CA VAL A 53 -6.74 4.39 11.13
C VAL A 53 -6.00 5.57 10.50
N ARG A 54 -6.72 6.53 9.92
CA ARG A 54 -6.14 7.76 9.38
C ARG A 54 -5.33 8.54 10.41
N ASP A 55 -5.88 8.73 11.59
CA ASP A 55 -5.26 9.52 12.66
C ASP A 55 -4.10 8.74 13.30
N ALA A 56 -4.22 7.42 13.35
CA ALA A 56 -3.14 6.53 13.79
C ALA A 56 -1.92 6.61 12.86
N LEU A 57 -2.13 6.58 11.54
CA LEU A 57 -1.06 6.76 10.55
C LEU A 57 -0.45 8.16 10.62
N ASN A 58 -1.26 9.20 10.77
CA ASN A 58 -0.81 10.58 10.92
C ASN A 58 0.10 10.72 12.14
N SER A 59 -0.36 10.26 13.31
CA SER A 59 0.43 10.33 14.55
C SER A 59 1.74 9.54 14.45
N ALA A 60 1.75 8.39 13.75
CA ALA A 60 2.97 7.63 13.54
C ALA A 60 4.01 8.40 12.72
N MET A 61 3.59 9.04 11.62
CA MET A 61 4.49 9.86 10.80
C MET A 61 4.98 11.07 11.57
N GLU A 62 4.09 11.78 12.27
CA GLU A 62 4.46 12.93 13.10
C GLU A 62 5.54 12.60 14.13
N GLU A 63 5.35 11.51 14.87
CA GLU A 63 6.33 11.07 15.89
C GLU A 63 7.68 10.71 15.27
N GLU A 64 7.69 9.99 14.13
CA GLU A 64 8.95 9.61 13.49
C GLU A 64 9.67 10.81 12.85
N MET A 65 8.93 11.77 12.30
CA MET A 65 9.50 13.01 11.78
C MET A 65 10.05 13.92 12.87
N HIS A 66 9.48 13.90 14.09
CA HIS A 66 10.06 14.57 15.26
C HIS A 66 11.31 13.86 15.77
N ARG A 67 11.30 12.53 15.75
CA ARG A 67 12.39 11.70 16.24
C ARG A 67 13.65 11.77 15.38
N ASP A 68 13.49 11.80 14.07
CA ASP A 68 14.60 11.74 13.11
C ASP A 68 14.47 12.81 12.04
N PRO A 69 15.41 13.79 11.97
CA PRO A 69 15.37 14.85 10.97
C PRO A 69 15.56 14.36 9.51
N LYS A 70 16.01 13.11 9.32
CA LYS A 70 16.15 12.48 8.00
C LYS A 70 14.83 11.95 7.44
N VAL A 71 13.80 11.76 8.27
CA VAL A 71 12.47 11.31 7.85
C VAL A 71 11.74 12.48 7.23
N PHE A 72 11.25 12.31 6.01
CA PHE A 72 10.41 13.27 5.32
C PHE A 72 9.32 12.56 4.52
N LEU A 73 8.26 13.28 4.20
CA LEU A 73 7.11 12.78 3.45
C LEU A 73 7.08 13.41 2.07
N MET A 74 6.86 12.60 1.05
CA MET A 74 6.65 13.07 -0.32
C MET A 74 5.57 12.26 -1.03
N GLY A 75 4.88 12.87 -1.95
CA GLY A 75 3.82 12.27 -2.75
C GLY A 75 2.87 13.29 -3.34
N GLU A 76 1.85 12.81 -4.00
CA GLU A 76 0.83 13.65 -4.63
C GLU A 76 -0.12 14.23 -3.59
N GLU A 77 -0.24 15.56 -3.55
CA GLU A 77 -1.18 16.28 -2.68
C GLU A 77 -1.03 16.00 -1.18
N VAL A 78 0.15 15.54 -0.75
CA VAL A 78 0.41 15.19 0.65
C VAL A 78 0.64 16.39 1.56
N ALA A 79 1.08 17.53 0.99
CA ALA A 79 1.36 18.76 1.72
C ALA A 79 0.12 19.67 1.83
N ARG A 80 -0.13 20.49 0.81
CA ARG A 80 -1.16 21.55 0.87
C ARG A 80 -2.57 21.00 0.95
N TYR A 81 -2.87 19.91 0.27
CA TYR A 81 -4.17 19.26 0.31
C TYR A 81 -4.35 18.31 1.49
N ASN A 82 -3.29 18.04 2.26
CA ASN A 82 -3.29 17.14 3.42
C ASN A 82 -3.56 15.66 3.07
N GLY A 83 -3.20 15.25 1.87
CA GLY A 83 -3.46 13.92 1.32
C GLY A 83 -4.90 13.73 0.83
N ALA A 84 -5.10 12.84 -0.14
CA ALA A 84 -6.43 12.53 -0.69
C ALA A 84 -7.40 12.02 0.39
N TYR A 85 -6.90 11.25 1.35
CA TYR A 85 -7.65 10.70 2.47
C TYR A 85 -7.38 11.43 3.80
N LYS A 86 -6.73 12.60 3.73
CA LYS A 86 -6.39 13.45 4.89
C LYS A 86 -5.49 12.77 5.93
N VAL A 87 -4.69 11.80 5.50
CA VAL A 87 -3.75 11.08 6.38
C VAL A 87 -2.60 11.99 6.84
N THR A 88 -2.22 12.96 6.02
CA THR A 88 -1.08 13.87 6.27
C THR A 88 -1.49 15.23 6.83
N LYS A 89 -2.74 15.34 7.30
CA LYS A 89 -3.30 16.59 7.80
C LYS A 89 -2.44 17.23 8.88
N GLY A 90 -2.07 18.51 8.66
CA GLY A 90 -1.32 19.33 9.60
C GLY A 90 0.19 19.06 9.64
N LEU A 91 0.71 18.07 8.90
CA LEU A 91 2.14 17.79 8.89
C LEU A 91 2.93 18.92 8.20
N LEU A 92 2.40 19.52 7.14
CA LEU A 92 3.04 20.65 6.48
C LEU A 92 3.23 21.83 7.44
N ASP A 93 2.21 22.16 8.23
CA ASP A 93 2.25 23.27 9.17
C ASP A 93 3.30 23.04 10.29
N LYS A 94 3.53 21.77 10.65
CA LYS A 94 4.47 21.38 11.72
C LYS A 94 5.92 21.27 11.24
N PHE A 95 6.14 20.76 10.02
CA PHE A 95 7.47 20.39 9.54
C PHE A 95 7.97 21.22 8.36
N GLY A 96 7.11 22.02 7.71
CA GLY A 96 7.46 22.87 6.58
C GLY A 96 7.61 22.15 5.24
N GLU A 97 7.82 22.92 4.20
CA GLU A 97 7.88 22.45 2.79
C GLU A 97 9.13 21.60 2.49
N ASP A 98 10.18 21.71 3.29
CA ASP A 98 11.40 20.90 3.14
C ASP A 98 11.21 19.46 3.61
N ARG A 99 10.19 19.21 4.44
CA ARG A 99 9.94 17.91 5.06
C ARG A 99 8.61 17.27 4.62
N VAL A 100 7.69 18.04 4.05
CA VAL A 100 6.41 17.57 3.51
C VAL A 100 6.25 18.15 2.11
N ILE A 101 6.47 17.30 1.11
CA ILE A 101 6.73 17.71 -0.27
C ILE A 101 5.62 17.22 -1.20
N ASP A 102 4.89 18.13 -1.83
CA ASP A 102 4.01 17.79 -2.94
C ASP A 102 4.81 17.48 -4.20
N THR A 103 4.44 16.42 -4.90
CA THR A 103 5.04 16.04 -6.17
C THR A 103 4.05 16.19 -7.31
N PRO A 104 4.51 16.35 -8.57
CA PRO A 104 3.67 16.14 -9.73
C PRO A 104 3.10 14.70 -9.77
N ILE A 105 2.02 14.51 -10.54
CA ILE A 105 1.48 13.17 -10.83
C ILE A 105 2.46 12.45 -11.76
N THR A 106 3.38 11.71 -11.16
CA THR A 106 4.42 10.97 -11.87
C THR A 106 5.02 9.90 -10.94
N GLU A 107 4.32 8.81 -10.73
CA GLU A 107 4.65 7.81 -9.72
C GLU A 107 6.04 7.19 -9.94
N GLN A 108 6.40 6.93 -11.19
CA GLN A 108 7.76 6.47 -11.52
C GLN A 108 8.82 7.51 -11.15
N GLY A 109 8.54 8.78 -11.39
CA GLY A 109 9.49 9.88 -11.12
C GLY A 109 9.70 10.09 -9.63
N PHE A 110 8.62 10.31 -8.87
CA PHE A 110 8.75 10.60 -7.45
C PHE A 110 9.17 9.37 -6.63
N ALA A 111 8.79 8.16 -7.01
CA ALA A 111 9.32 6.95 -6.37
C ALA A 111 10.83 6.81 -6.60
N GLY A 112 11.32 7.12 -7.81
CA GLY A 112 12.74 7.16 -8.10
C GLY A 112 13.49 8.21 -7.30
N LEU A 113 12.91 9.41 -7.12
CA LEU A 113 13.46 10.45 -6.24
C LEU A 113 13.53 9.97 -4.78
N ALA A 114 12.48 9.31 -4.28
CA ALA A 114 12.47 8.75 -2.93
C ALA A 114 13.59 7.72 -2.76
N VAL A 115 13.75 6.80 -3.72
CA VAL A 115 14.83 5.80 -3.67
C VAL A 115 16.21 6.46 -3.69
N GLY A 116 16.41 7.46 -4.57
CA GLY A 116 17.66 8.22 -4.63
C GLY A 116 17.97 8.97 -3.33
N ALA A 117 16.96 9.55 -2.69
CA ALA A 117 17.08 10.21 -1.40
C ALA A 117 17.46 9.19 -0.28
N ALA A 118 16.88 7.98 -0.34
CA ALA A 118 17.24 6.90 0.57
C ALA A 118 18.71 6.46 0.39
N PHE A 119 19.19 6.34 -0.85
CA PHE A 119 20.60 6.06 -1.13
C PHE A 119 21.54 7.16 -0.60
N ALA A 120 21.07 8.41 -0.58
CA ALA A 120 21.81 9.52 0.03
C ALA A 120 21.73 9.57 1.57
N GLY A 121 21.08 8.60 2.20
CA GLY A 121 21.00 8.46 3.66
C GLY A 121 19.83 9.18 4.32
N LEU A 122 18.85 9.66 3.55
CA LEU A 122 17.58 10.14 4.05
C LEU A 122 16.59 8.98 4.27
N ARG A 123 15.47 9.26 4.91
CA ARG A 123 14.41 8.26 5.22
C ARG A 123 13.06 8.74 4.66
N PRO A 124 12.82 8.60 3.37
CA PRO A 124 11.59 9.05 2.74
C PRO A 124 10.40 8.13 3.08
N ILE A 125 9.27 8.78 3.36
CA ILE A 125 7.95 8.17 3.31
C ILE A 125 7.36 8.59 1.95
N CYS A 126 7.29 7.66 1.01
CA CYS A 126 6.77 7.90 -0.33
C CYS A 126 5.31 7.44 -0.37
N GLU A 127 4.39 8.41 -0.44
CA GLU A 127 2.96 8.13 -0.48
C GLU A 127 2.45 8.08 -1.92
N PHE A 128 1.84 6.96 -2.29
CA PHE A 128 0.97 6.88 -3.46
C PHE A 128 -0.44 7.30 -3.07
N MET A 129 -1.11 8.08 -3.88
CA MET A 129 -2.48 8.53 -3.64
C MET A 129 -3.42 7.35 -3.43
N THR A 130 -3.25 6.30 -4.24
CA THR A 130 -3.73 4.93 -3.98
C THR A 130 -2.65 3.95 -4.42
N PHE A 131 -2.43 2.88 -3.67
CA PHE A 131 -1.36 1.91 -3.96
C PHE A 131 -1.56 1.17 -5.29
N ASN A 132 -2.75 1.24 -5.87
CA ASN A 132 -3.04 0.77 -7.22
C ASN A 132 -2.10 1.39 -8.27
N PHE A 133 -1.68 2.65 -8.08
CA PHE A 133 -0.80 3.36 -8.99
C PHE A 133 0.70 3.14 -8.71
N ALA A 134 1.04 2.42 -7.66
CA ALA A 134 2.40 1.96 -7.42
C ALA A 134 2.93 1.07 -8.56
N MET A 135 2.03 0.45 -9.33
CA MET A 135 2.38 -0.32 -10.52
C MET A 135 3.10 0.52 -11.58
N GLN A 136 2.83 1.81 -11.69
CA GLN A 136 3.55 2.71 -12.59
C GLN A 136 5.02 2.93 -12.17
N ALA A 137 5.33 2.72 -10.89
CA ALA A 137 6.66 2.84 -10.30
C ALA A 137 7.29 1.49 -9.96
N ILE A 138 6.79 0.40 -10.50
CA ILE A 138 7.19 -0.96 -10.11
C ILE A 138 8.69 -1.20 -10.25
N ASP A 139 9.33 -0.65 -11.26
CA ASP A 139 10.77 -0.75 -11.46
C ASP A 139 11.56 -0.09 -10.32
N GLN A 140 11.14 1.09 -9.88
CA GLN A 140 11.79 1.81 -8.78
C GLN A 140 11.64 1.07 -7.45
N ILE A 141 10.50 0.43 -7.22
CA ILE A 141 10.24 -0.35 -6.01
C ILE A 141 11.03 -1.66 -6.03
N ILE A 142 10.93 -2.42 -7.11
CA ILE A 142 11.49 -3.79 -7.19
C ILE A 142 12.98 -3.76 -7.48
N ASN A 143 13.39 -3.09 -8.55
CA ASN A 143 14.78 -3.12 -8.99
C ASN A 143 15.63 -2.11 -8.22
N SER A 144 15.18 -0.87 -8.11
CA SER A 144 15.99 0.16 -7.46
C SER A 144 16.00 0.01 -5.94
N ALA A 145 14.85 -0.04 -5.27
CA ALA A 145 14.81 -0.18 -3.81
C ALA A 145 15.11 -1.61 -3.35
N GLY A 146 14.36 -2.60 -3.85
CA GLY A 146 14.39 -3.96 -3.31
C GLY A 146 15.70 -4.70 -3.57
N LYS A 147 16.38 -4.47 -4.70
CA LYS A 147 17.55 -5.26 -5.11
C LYS A 147 18.90 -4.59 -4.87
N THR A 148 18.95 -3.28 -4.71
CA THR A 148 20.23 -2.56 -4.64
C THR A 148 21.09 -2.99 -3.45
N HIS A 149 20.49 -3.25 -2.29
CA HIS A 149 21.25 -3.74 -1.15
C HIS A 149 21.99 -5.04 -1.44
N TYR A 150 21.32 -6.00 -2.07
CA TYR A 150 21.94 -7.26 -2.49
C TYR A 150 23.00 -7.03 -3.59
N MET A 151 22.66 -6.28 -4.63
CA MET A 151 23.57 -6.03 -5.77
C MET A 151 24.82 -5.26 -5.36
N SER A 152 24.74 -4.42 -4.32
CA SER A 152 25.89 -3.68 -3.80
C SER A 152 26.66 -4.45 -2.73
N ALA A 153 26.40 -5.73 -2.53
CA ALA A 153 26.97 -6.53 -1.44
C ALA A 153 26.79 -5.92 -0.05
N GLY A 154 25.61 -5.28 0.18
CA GLY A 154 25.27 -4.64 1.44
C GLY A 154 25.82 -3.23 1.64
N LEU A 155 26.51 -2.67 0.65
CA LEU A 155 27.11 -1.33 0.78
C LEU A 155 26.11 -0.19 0.68
N VAL A 156 25.00 -0.39 -0.05
CA VAL A 156 23.96 0.61 -0.24
C VAL A 156 22.66 0.13 0.38
N ALA A 157 22.11 0.89 1.31
CA ALA A 157 20.79 0.67 1.88
C ALA A 157 19.75 1.59 1.21
N ALA A 158 18.51 1.14 1.15
CA ALA A 158 17.37 1.91 0.64
C ALA A 158 16.28 2.01 1.72
N PRO A 159 16.49 2.77 2.82
CA PRO A 159 15.51 2.92 3.89
C PRO A 159 14.35 3.81 3.45
N VAL A 160 13.48 3.28 2.61
CA VAL A 160 12.32 3.96 2.04
C VAL A 160 11.04 3.22 2.40
N VAL A 161 10.00 3.96 2.77
CA VAL A 161 8.66 3.40 2.98
C VAL A 161 7.77 3.82 1.82
N PHE A 162 7.25 2.86 1.09
CA PHE A 162 6.17 3.07 0.14
C PHE A 162 4.84 2.75 0.81
N ARG A 163 3.90 3.69 0.81
CA ARG A 163 2.59 3.50 1.43
C ARG A 163 1.46 4.07 0.58
N GLY A 164 0.26 3.61 0.84
CA GLY A 164 -0.97 4.11 0.24
C GLY A 164 -2.16 3.21 0.59
N PRO A 165 -3.40 3.65 0.34
CA PRO A 165 -4.57 2.78 0.42
C PRO A 165 -4.46 1.64 -0.59
N ASN A 166 -4.90 0.44 -0.18
CA ASN A 166 -4.79 -0.77 -1.00
C ASN A 166 -6.07 -1.61 -0.86
N GLY A 167 -6.41 -2.38 -1.89
CA GLY A 167 -7.57 -3.26 -1.88
C GLY A 167 -8.87 -2.59 -2.33
N ALA A 168 -10.01 -3.12 -1.85
CA ALA A 168 -11.33 -2.65 -2.22
C ALA A 168 -11.56 -1.19 -1.81
N ALA A 169 -12.10 -0.41 -2.73
CA ALA A 169 -12.39 1.01 -2.55
C ALA A 169 -13.89 1.32 -2.66
N ALA A 170 -14.25 2.57 -2.46
CA ALA A 170 -15.63 3.06 -2.39
C ALA A 170 -16.29 3.20 -3.78
N GLY A 171 -16.37 2.13 -4.59
CA GLY A 171 -17.09 2.13 -5.86
C GLY A 171 -16.41 2.92 -6.99
N VAL A 172 -15.10 3.03 -6.98
CA VAL A 172 -14.28 3.79 -7.94
C VAL A 172 -13.71 2.94 -9.08
N ALA A 173 -14.36 1.83 -9.39
CA ALA A 173 -14.08 0.90 -10.48
C ALA A 173 -12.71 0.16 -10.39
N ALA A 174 -12.38 -0.58 -11.46
CA ALA A 174 -11.30 -1.57 -11.45
C ALA A 174 -9.92 -1.00 -11.16
N GLN A 175 -9.58 0.15 -11.72
CA GLN A 175 -8.25 0.76 -11.55
C GLN A 175 -7.92 1.17 -10.12
N HIS A 176 -8.91 1.33 -9.26
CA HIS A 176 -8.78 1.78 -7.88
C HIS A 176 -9.17 0.69 -6.87
N SER A 177 -9.24 -0.57 -7.29
CA SER A 177 -9.78 -1.66 -6.48
C SER A 177 -8.93 -2.94 -6.57
N GLN A 178 -7.63 -2.80 -6.79
CA GLN A 178 -6.69 -3.92 -6.79
C GLN A 178 -5.96 -4.02 -5.45
N ASP A 179 -5.42 -5.21 -5.19
CA ASP A 179 -4.50 -5.49 -4.10
C ASP A 179 -3.21 -6.09 -4.67
N TYR A 180 -2.10 -5.38 -4.49
CA TYR A 180 -0.79 -5.82 -4.97
C TYR A 180 0.11 -6.39 -3.87
N THR A 181 -0.43 -6.67 -2.70
CA THR A 181 0.34 -7.23 -1.58
C THR A 181 1.13 -8.47 -1.98
N ALA A 182 0.50 -9.40 -2.72
CA ALA A 182 1.15 -10.62 -3.20
C ALA A 182 2.25 -10.35 -4.24
N TRP A 183 2.08 -9.31 -5.08
CA TRP A 183 3.07 -8.97 -6.10
C TRP A 183 4.37 -8.47 -5.48
N TYR A 184 4.28 -7.58 -4.52
CA TYR A 184 5.46 -7.05 -3.83
C TYR A 184 5.99 -8.00 -2.76
N GLY A 185 5.11 -8.79 -2.14
CA GLY A 185 5.48 -9.74 -1.09
C GLY A 185 6.38 -10.89 -1.56
N GLN A 186 6.40 -11.19 -2.85
CA GLN A 186 7.30 -12.20 -3.43
C GLN A 186 8.71 -11.67 -3.75
N VAL A 187 8.93 -10.36 -3.65
CA VAL A 187 10.20 -9.75 -4.07
C VAL A 187 11.22 -9.79 -2.94
N PRO A 188 12.35 -10.48 -3.11
CA PRO A 188 13.44 -10.44 -2.14
C PRO A 188 13.96 -9.01 -1.95
N GLY A 189 14.13 -8.61 -0.70
CA GLY A 189 14.57 -7.25 -0.32
C GLY A 189 13.44 -6.29 0.03
N LEU A 190 12.18 -6.67 -0.18
CA LEU A 190 11.02 -5.91 0.27
C LEU A 190 10.37 -6.58 1.48
N LYS A 191 9.93 -5.76 2.43
CA LYS A 191 9.05 -6.16 3.54
C LYS A 191 7.68 -5.56 3.27
N VAL A 192 6.64 -6.41 3.22
CA VAL A 192 5.27 -5.98 2.95
C VAL A 192 4.41 -6.22 4.17
N VAL A 193 3.71 -5.19 4.62
CA VAL A 193 2.80 -5.25 5.77
C VAL A 193 1.42 -4.74 5.38
N SER A 194 0.39 -5.36 5.92
CA SER A 194 -1.01 -4.99 5.72
C SER A 194 -1.68 -4.89 7.08
N PRO A 195 -1.74 -3.70 7.69
CA PRO A 195 -2.29 -3.51 9.01
C PRO A 195 -3.80 -3.78 9.03
N TYR A 196 -4.29 -4.36 10.11
CA TYR A 196 -5.71 -4.66 10.33
C TYR A 196 -6.40 -3.63 11.24
N SER A 197 -5.77 -3.26 12.35
CA SER A 197 -6.31 -2.31 13.33
C SER A 197 -5.60 -0.95 13.26
N SER A 198 -6.13 0.04 13.97
CA SER A 198 -5.45 1.35 14.12
C SER A 198 -4.14 1.20 14.87
N GLU A 199 -4.08 0.32 15.86
CA GLU A 199 -2.86 -0.01 16.60
C GLU A 199 -1.81 -0.62 15.67
N ASP A 200 -2.19 -1.62 14.86
CA ASP A 200 -1.31 -2.20 13.85
C ASP A 200 -0.81 -1.15 12.85
N ALA A 201 -1.72 -0.32 12.34
CA ALA A 201 -1.38 0.72 11.37
C ALA A 201 -0.32 1.67 11.93
N ARG A 202 -0.50 2.12 13.18
CA ARG A 202 0.45 2.99 13.86
C ARG A 202 1.78 2.30 14.13
N GLY A 203 1.74 1.10 14.70
CA GLY A 203 2.92 0.35 15.10
C GLY A 203 3.77 -0.11 13.91
N LEU A 204 3.13 -0.69 12.89
CA LEU A 204 3.82 -1.20 11.71
C LEU A 204 4.41 -0.07 10.85
N LEU A 205 3.72 1.08 10.73
CA LEU A 205 4.29 2.22 10.00
C LEU A 205 5.53 2.75 10.70
N LYS A 206 5.51 2.90 12.02
CA LYS A 206 6.70 3.30 12.79
C LYS A 206 7.84 2.30 12.64
N ALA A 207 7.53 1.00 12.68
CA ALA A 207 8.53 -0.05 12.47
C ALA A 207 9.14 0.03 11.07
N ALA A 208 8.32 0.22 10.02
CA ALA A 208 8.78 0.36 8.66
C ALA A 208 9.68 1.59 8.44
N ILE A 209 9.36 2.72 9.06
CA ILE A 209 10.20 3.94 8.97
C ILE A 209 11.56 3.74 9.63
N ARG A 210 11.63 2.92 10.67
CA ARG A 210 12.86 2.66 11.43
C ARG A 210 13.74 1.56 10.85
N ASP A 211 13.20 0.74 9.96
CA ASP A 211 13.85 -0.47 9.40
C ASP A 211 15.03 -0.21 8.41
#